data_3e418e14c4d0f855a35feb2c9b55b646
#
_entry.id   3e418e14c4d0f855a35feb2c9b55b646
#
_cell.length_a   1.000
_cell.length_b   1.000
_cell.length_c   1.000
_cell.angle_alpha   90.00
_cell.angle_beta   90.00
_cell.angle_gamma   90.00
#
_symmetry.space_group_name_H-M   'P 1'
#
loop_
_entity.id
_entity.type
_entity.pdbx_description
1 polymer ?
#
loop_
_entity_poly.entity_id
_entity_poly.type
_entity_poly.pdbx_seq_one_letter_code
_entity_poly.pdbx_strand_id
1 'polypeptide(L)'
;QGEYFNPLPAVYLFPRGENFEAVRMYKTYDTTRKIDVQNWGWGDPGYSMKNNPYWVANEMNHGMKKQRYMANASLKYEILDWLDVTGRVRIDNATNDYSDKRNASTDLYFTNSSIYGFYKYYKADDRQAYADVMANINKRFGDLSLSANIGGSFTQTYYDERGFQGGLKDMSNVFSLYNMTTTLDKDTYPIESGYKQRTNSIFASVEIGWKSMLYMTLTGRNDWDSALINTEQSSFFYPSIGLSGVISEMVKLPKAITYLKVRGSFASVGAPIPKNLSSNKTYEWDPATSQWKLQTYRPLPKLYPERTNSWEAGLNAKFFNNSLSLEVTWYKANTRKQTFQVPLSGTAVYATMYAQSGNIENKGMEFSLGYNKSWGDFSWNSNLTFSFNKNKIVELLDDAVDDEGNHYSLNEIDKGGIGSAKVILRKGGSMGDMYVTNRLKRDNEGNVYIDKASQNVKKEDIKNSDE
;
A
#
# COMPACT_ATOMS: atom_id res chain seq x y z
N GLN A 1 7.37 1.53 -10.83
CA GLN A 1 8.03 1.67 -12.15
C GLN A 1 7.00 2.30 -13.07
N GLY A 2 7.31 3.47 -13.63
CA GLY A 2 6.41 4.16 -14.51
C GLY A 2 6.22 3.41 -15.83
N GLU A 3 5.13 3.72 -16.50
CA GLU A 3 4.70 3.24 -17.81
C GLU A 3 5.82 3.19 -18.87
N TYR A 4 6.83 4.01 -18.70
CA TYR A 4 7.89 4.31 -19.65
C TYR A 4 9.03 3.27 -19.72
N PHE A 5 9.12 2.40 -18.76
CA PHE A 5 10.14 1.34 -18.69
C PHE A 5 9.58 -0.05 -18.95
N ASN A 6 8.31 -0.13 -19.32
CA ASN A 6 7.70 -1.38 -19.67
C ASN A 6 7.85 -1.61 -21.19
N PRO A 7 8.66 -2.55 -21.65
CA PRO A 7 8.78 -2.85 -23.08
C PRO A 7 7.55 -3.56 -23.65
N LEU A 8 6.66 -4.09 -22.81
CA LEU A 8 5.52 -4.89 -23.25
C LEU A 8 4.54 -4.13 -24.16
N PRO A 9 4.18 -2.87 -23.91
CA PRO A 9 3.31 -2.14 -24.84
C PRO A 9 3.86 -2.10 -26.25
N ALA A 10 5.16 -1.85 -26.45
CA ALA A 10 5.79 -1.84 -27.76
C ALA A 10 5.74 -3.23 -28.42
N VAL A 11 5.88 -4.33 -27.64
CA VAL A 11 5.78 -5.69 -28.13
C VAL A 11 4.34 -6.03 -28.55
N TYR A 12 3.34 -5.67 -27.74
CA TYR A 12 1.94 -5.97 -28.03
C TYR A 12 1.34 -5.13 -29.15
N LEU A 13 1.81 -3.90 -29.32
CA LEU A 13 1.35 -2.97 -30.35
C LEU A 13 2.14 -3.10 -31.66
N PHE A 14 3.19 -3.93 -31.69
CA PHE A 14 3.99 -4.15 -32.90
C PHE A 14 3.12 -4.67 -34.03
N PRO A 15 3.26 -4.13 -35.27
CA PRO A 15 2.43 -4.54 -36.39
C PRO A 15 2.59 -6.01 -36.73
N ARG A 16 1.49 -6.74 -36.82
CA ARG A 16 1.51 -8.20 -37.07
C ARG A 16 2.04 -8.60 -38.44
N GLY A 17 2.04 -7.69 -39.40
CA GLY A 17 2.58 -7.91 -40.75
C GLY A 17 4.09 -7.70 -40.85
N GLU A 18 4.73 -7.22 -39.80
CA GLU A 18 6.14 -6.90 -39.79
C GLU A 18 6.98 -8.02 -39.12
N ASN A 19 8.24 -8.09 -39.51
CA ASN A 19 9.17 -9.08 -38.95
C ASN A 19 9.69 -8.65 -37.58
N PHE A 20 9.17 -9.22 -36.51
CA PHE A 20 9.61 -8.92 -35.14
C PHE A 20 11.09 -9.29 -34.88
N GLU A 21 11.67 -10.27 -35.60
CA GLU A 21 13.09 -10.60 -35.44
C GLU A 21 14.02 -9.43 -35.80
N ALA A 22 13.59 -8.54 -36.73
CA ALA A 22 14.35 -7.35 -37.07
C ALA A 22 14.47 -6.36 -35.88
N VAL A 23 13.55 -6.42 -34.93
CA VAL A 23 13.57 -5.58 -33.71
C VAL A 23 14.79 -5.91 -32.82
N ARG A 24 15.32 -7.14 -32.92
CA ARG A 24 16.53 -7.54 -32.18
C ARG A 24 17.78 -6.75 -32.58
N MET A 25 17.85 -6.25 -33.83
CA MET A 25 18.90 -5.33 -34.26
C MET A 25 18.58 -3.90 -33.76
N TYR A 26 18.48 -3.76 -32.44
CA TYR A 26 17.95 -2.58 -31.78
C TYR A 26 18.88 -1.37 -31.80
N LYS A 27 20.13 -1.53 -32.25
CA LYS A 27 21.10 -0.45 -32.31
C LYS A 27 21.99 -0.54 -33.53
N THR A 28 22.47 0.61 -33.96
CA THR A 28 23.49 0.79 -35.02
C THR A 28 24.54 1.79 -34.54
N TYR A 29 25.75 1.68 -35.06
CA TYR A 29 26.83 2.64 -34.73
C TYR A 29 26.72 3.88 -35.56
N ASP A 30 26.60 5.06 -34.91
CA ASP A 30 26.65 6.37 -35.54
C ASP A 30 28.12 6.85 -35.57
N THR A 31 28.70 6.89 -36.77
CA THR A 31 30.12 7.29 -36.98
C THR A 31 30.37 8.78 -36.70
N THR A 32 29.36 9.63 -36.82
CA THR A 32 29.44 11.06 -36.54
C THR A 32 29.47 11.35 -35.06
N ARG A 33 28.52 10.73 -34.32
CA ARG A 33 28.40 10.88 -32.86
C ARG A 33 29.34 9.94 -32.09
N LYS A 34 29.89 8.93 -32.76
CA LYS A 34 30.77 7.89 -32.20
C LYS A 34 30.12 7.12 -31.04
N ILE A 35 28.82 6.84 -31.15
CA ILE A 35 28.04 6.10 -30.18
C ILE A 35 27.09 5.12 -30.88
N ASP A 36 26.65 4.11 -30.13
CA ASP A 36 25.50 3.32 -30.55
C ASP A 36 24.22 4.16 -30.47
N VAL A 37 23.40 4.12 -31.49
CA VAL A 37 22.10 4.79 -31.57
C VAL A 37 21.00 3.77 -31.78
N GLN A 38 19.81 4.10 -31.28
CA GLN A 38 18.66 3.23 -31.39
C GLN A 38 18.25 3.02 -32.84
N ASN A 39 18.06 1.74 -33.22
CA ASN A 39 17.44 1.34 -34.48
C ASN A 39 15.96 1.05 -34.23
N TRP A 40 15.10 2.02 -34.55
CA TRP A 40 13.66 1.91 -34.31
C TRP A 40 12.87 2.70 -35.36
N GLY A 41 12.16 2.00 -36.27
CA GLY A 41 11.40 2.60 -37.34
C GLY A 41 9.88 2.67 -37.10
N TRP A 42 9.38 2.13 -35.99
CA TRP A 42 7.95 2.02 -35.69
C TRP A 42 7.50 2.98 -34.57
N GLY A 43 7.97 4.22 -34.62
CA GLY A 43 7.60 5.24 -33.63
C GLY A 43 6.12 5.60 -33.78
N ASP A 44 5.37 5.48 -32.67
CA ASP A 44 4.02 5.98 -32.52
C ASP A 44 4.07 7.40 -31.91
N PRO A 45 3.20 8.34 -32.30
CA PRO A 45 3.04 9.61 -31.60
C PRO A 45 2.64 9.46 -30.13
N GLY A 46 2.13 8.28 -29.72
CA GLY A 46 1.94 7.92 -28.31
C GLY A 46 3.25 7.54 -27.60
N TYR A 47 3.18 7.37 -26.28
CA TYR A 47 4.38 7.08 -25.45
C TYR A 47 4.80 5.61 -25.49
N SER A 48 3.91 4.72 -25.87
CA SER A 48 4.06 3.27 -25.71
C SER A 48 5.09 2.64 -26.67
N MET A 49 5.35 3.26 -27.83
CA MET A 49 6.21 2.74 -28.87
C MET A 49 7.37 3.68 -29.22
N LYS A 50 7.75 4.61 -28.35
CA LYS A 50 8.81 5.59 -28.62
C LYS A 50 10.21 4.97 -28.66
N ASN A 51 10.39 3.83 -28.03
CA ASN A 51 11.68 3.13 -27.99
C ASN A 51 11.53 1.67 -28.39
N ASN A 52 12.57 1.13 -29.03
CA ASN A 52 12.70 -0.29 -29.27
C ASN A 52 12.67 -1.07 -27.92
N PRO A 53 11.87 -2.13 -27.77
CA PRO A 53 11.81 -2.91 -26.53
C PRO A 53 13.16 -3.45 -26.05
N TYR A 54 14.04 -3.84 -26.98
CA TYR A 54 15.41 -4.27 -26.62
C TYR A 54 16.32 -3.10 -26.23
N TRP A 55 16.09 -1.90 -26.78
CA TRP A 55 16.75 -0.70 -26.31
C TRP A 55 16.36 -0.38 -24.86
N VAL A 56 15.07 -0.43 -24.55
CA VAL A 56 14.58 -0.23 -23.17
C VAL A 56 15.22 -1.23 -22.22
N ALA A 57 15.35 -2.49 -22.63
CA ALA A 57 15.89 -3.54 -21.77
C ALA A 57 17.42 -3.45 -21.56
N ASN A 58 18.18 -2.91 -22.53
CA ASN A 58 19.63 -2.96 -22.50
C ASN A 58 20.32 -1.59 -22.32
N GLU A 59 19.67 -0.51 -22.76
CA GLU A 59 20.29 0.83 -22.80
C GLU A 59 19.60 1.84 -21.85
N MET A 60 18.50 1.42 -21.21
CA MET A 60 17.83 2.17 -20.16
C MET A 60 17.99 1.42 -18.83
N ASN A 61 19.09 1.66 -18.15
CA ASN A 61 19.53 0.86 -17.01
C ASN A 61 19.02 1.41 -15.68
N HIS A 62 18.22 0.63 -14.99
CA HIS A 62 17.80 0.87 -13.62
C HIS A 62 18.60 0.00 -12.66
N GLY A 63 19.33 0.62 -11.77
CA GLY A 63 20.04 -0.05 -10.70
C GLY A 63 19.50 0.32 -9.32
N MET A 64 19.34 -0.66 -8.45
CA MET A 64 19.10 -0.45 -7.04
C MET A 64 20.01 -1.36 -6.24
N LYS A 65 20.88 -0.77 -5.39
CA LYS A 65 21.66 -1.50 -4.41
C LYS A 65 21.09 -1.24 -3.04
N LYS A 66 20.59 -2.29 -2.40
CA LYS A 66 20.03 -2.22 -1.05
C LYS A 66 20.96 -2.87 -0.05
N GLN A 67 21.27 -2.15 1.01
CA GLN A 67 21.97 -2.67 2.19
C GLN A 67 21.06 -2.52 3.39
N ARG A 68 20.84 -3.61 4.13
CA ARG A 68 20.00 -3.59 5.32
C ARG A 68 20.66 -4.37 6.43
N TYR A 69 20.68 -3.80 7.62
CA TYR A 69 21.05 -4.51 8.83
C TYR A 69 19.99 -4.32 9.90
N MET A 70 19.76 -5.38 10.65
CA MET A 70 18.87 -5.39 11.80
C MET A 70 19.64 -5.91 13.01
N ALA A 71 19.47 -5.24 14.13
CA ALA A 71 19.96 -5.70 15.41
C ALA A 71 18.80 -5.66 16.42
N ASN A 72 18.69 -6.70 17.24
CA ASN A 72 17.76 -6.71 18.35
C ASN A 72 18.46 -7.27 19.59
N ALA A 73 18.07 -6.75 20.74
CA ALA A 73 18.48 -7.28 22.04
C ALA A 73 17.25 -7.31 22.95
N SER A 74 17.19 -8.33 23.79
CA SER A 74 16.16 -8.43 24.82
C SER A 74 16.80 -8.89 26.14
N LEU A 75 16.32 -8.31 27.23
CA LEU A 75 16.69 -8.69 28.59
C LEU A 75 15.39 -9.02 29.32
N LYS A 76 15.35 -10.21 29.89
CA LYS A 76 14.28 -10.66 30.77
C LYS A 76 14.82 -10.81 32.18
N TYR A 77 14.13 -10.23 33.14
CA TYR A 77 14.45 -10.36 34.57
C TYR A 77 13.23 -10.93 35.30
N GLU A 78 13.39 -12.09 35.88
CA GLU A 78 12.39 -12.78 36.69
C GLU A 78 12.42 -12.23 38.10
N ILE A 79 11.37 -11.51 38.50
CA ILE A 79 11.24 -10.91 39.84
C ILE A 79 10.64 -11.95 40.80
N LEU A 80 9.61 -12.65 40.32
CA LEU A 80 8.93 -13.73 41.02
C LEU A 80 8.59 -14.85 40.01
N ASP A 81 8.30 -16.04 40.45
CA ASP A 81 7.93 -17.18 39.58
C ASP A 81 6.76 -16.87 38.63
N TRP A 82 5.94 -15.88 38.97
CA TRP A 82 4.76 -15.46 38.22
C TRP A 82 4.87 -14.04 37.65
N LEU A 83 5.98 -13.33 37.88
CA LEU A 83 6.19 -11.95 37.43
C LEU A 83 7.59 -11.79 36.86
N ASP A 84 7.67 -11.42 35.62
CA ASP A 84 8.92 -11.00 34.97
C ASP A 84 8.77 -9.62 34.31
N VAL A 85 9.90 -8.96 34.10
CA VAL A 85 10.02 -7.74 33.33
C VAL A 85 10.91 -7.99 32.13
N THR A 86 10.44 -7.65 30.95
CA THR A 86 11.19 -7.80 29.71
C THR A 86 11.41 -6.44 29.08
N GLY A 87 12.67 -6.09 28.79
CA GLY A 87 13.05 -4.94 27.99
C GLY A 87 13.55 -5.38 26.62
N ARG A 88 13.14 -4.71 25.55
CA ARG A 88 13.56 -5.00 24.19
C ARG A 88 13.99 -3.73 23.47
N VAL A 89 15.04 -3.86 22.66
CA VAL A 89 15.46 -2.81 21.73
C VAL A 89 15.70 -3.42 20.36
N ARG A 90 15.30 -2.69 19.32
CA ARG A 90 15.49 -3.09 17.94
C ARG A 90 15.90 -1.89 17.10
N ILE A 91 16.89 -2.08 16.25
CA ILE A 91 17.31 -1.13 15.24
C ILE A 91 17.21 -1.86 13.89
N ASP A 92 16.59 -1.20 12.93
CA ASP A 92 16.46 -1.64 11.54
C ASP A 92 16.89 -0.48 10.66
N ASN A 93 17.93 -0.66 9.85
CA ASN A 93 18.45 0.36 8.98
C ASN A 93 18.62 -0.19 7.57
N ALA A 94 18.01 0.47 6.60
CA ALA A 94 18.15 0.16 5.19
C ALA A 94 18.64 1.38 4.43
N THR A 95 19.69 1.19 3.64
CA THR A 95 20.19 2.18 2.70
C THR A 95 19.96 1.66 1.29
N ASN A 96 19.34 2.48 0.44
CA ASN A 96 19.06 2.19 -0.95
C ASN A 96 19.82 3.21 -1.81
N ASP A 97 20.78 2.73 -2.62
CA ASP A 97 21.39 3.52 -3.68
C ASP A 97 20.65 3.21 -4.98
N TYR A 98 20.01 4.19 -5.55
CA TYR A 98 19.26 4.07 -6.79
C TYR A 98 19.94 4.83 -7.92
N SER A 99 20.02 4.22 -9.10
CA SER A 99 20.52 4.87 -10.31
C SER A 99 19.61 4.54 -11.50
N ASP A 100 19.35 5.55 -12.33
CA ASP A 100 18.66 5.43 -13.61
C ASP A 100 19.53 6.11 -14.66
N LYS A 101 20.03 5.31 -15.60
CA LYS A 101 20.92 5.72 -16.69
C LYS A 101 20.24 5.40 -18.00
N ARG A 102 19.92 6.41 -18.77
CA ARG A 102 19.30 6.26 -20.09
C ARG A 102 20.27 6.78 -21.13
N ASN A 103 20.67 5.89 -22.03
CA ASN A 103 21.67 6.21 -23.04
C ASN A 103 21.17 7.24 -24.05
N ALA A 104 22.10 7.98 -24.62
CA ALA A 104 21.87 8.84 -25.78
C ALA A 104 21.19 8.07 -26.90
N SER A 105 20.31 8.72 -27.66
CA SER A 105 19.38 8.11 -28.65
C SER A 105 18.13 7.46 -28.04
N THR A 106 17.99 7.36 -26.72
CA THR A 106 16.66 7.16 -26.12
C THR A 106 15.75 8.33 -26.52
N ASP A 107 14.48 8.07 -26.76
CA ASP A 107 13.53 9.12 -27.15
C ASP A 107 13.61 10.32 -26.19
N LEU A 108 13.60 11.53 -26.75
CA LEU A 108 13.85 12.79 -26.04
C LEU A 108 12.88 13.04 -24.88
N TYR A 109 11.66 12.50 -24.97
CA TYR A 109 10.71 12.56 -23.86
C TYR A 109 11.23 11.89 -22.59
N PHE A 110 12.01 10.83 -22.73
CA PHE A 110 12.57 10.09 -21.59
C PHE A 110 13.95 10.57 -21.15
N THR A 111 14.55 11.48 -21.88
CA THR A 111 15.87 12.04 -21.55
C THR A 111 15.78 13.52 -21.17
N ASN A 112 14.57 14.03 -20.90
CA ASN A 112 14.34 15.44 -20.60
C ASN A 112 14.89 16.34 -21.71
N SER A 113 14.55 15.99 -22.96
CA SER A 113 14.99 16.68 -24.18
C SER A 113 16.50 16.65 -24.43
N SER A 114 17.29 15.88 -23.68
CA SER A 114 18.72 15.74 -23.91
C SER A 114 19.03 14.70 -24.98
N ILE A 115 19.86 15.10 -25.96
CA ILE A 115 20.40 14.20 -26.98
C ILE A 115 21.58 13.37 -26.46
N TYR A 116 22.11 13.67 -25.28
CA TYR A 116 23.27 13.04 -24.68
C TYR A 116 22.95 11.92 -23.69
N GLY A 117 21.65 11.79 -23.30
CA GLY A 117 21.17 10.83 -22.35
C GLY A 117 20.60 11.47 -21.07
N PHE A 118 20.23 10.63 -20.10
CA PHE A 118 19.64 11.07 -18.83
C PHE A 118 20.28 10.34 -17.67
N TYR A 119 20.46 11.05 -16.56
CA TYR A 119 20.98 10.47 -15.33
C TYR A 119 20.15 10.90 -14.12
N LYS A 120 19.74 9.88 -13.34
CA LYS A 120 19.15 10.06 -12.02
C LYS A 120 19.89 9.19 -11.03
N TYR A 121 20.23 9.78 -9.91
CA TYR A 121 20.83 9.09 -8.78
C TYR A 121 20.26 9.64 -7.49
N TYR A 122 19.89 8.75 -6.57
CA TYR A 122 19.61 9.16 -5.21
C TYR A 122 19.94 8.05 -4.23
N LYS A 123 20.27 8.47 -3.02
CA LYS A 123 20.44 7.62 -1.86
C LYS A 123 19.29 7.86 -0.89
N ALA A 124 18.66 6.79 -0.45
CA ALA A 124 17.60 6.83 0.55
C ALA A 124 17.99 6.01 1.78
N ASP A 125 17.97 6.64 2.95
CA ASP A 125 18.19 6.02 4.25
C ASP A 125 16.84 5.86 4.97
N ASP A 126 16.47 4.64 5.29
CA ASP A 126 15.29 4.27 6.08
C ASP A 126 15.75 3.65 7.39
N ARG A 127 15.45 4.29 8.51
CA ARG A 127 15.90 3.89 9.85
C ARG A 127 14.72 3.79 10.78
N GLN A 128 14.60 2.64 11.45
CA GLN A 128 13.62 2.44 12.49
C GLN A 128 14.31 2.04 13.79
N ALA A 129 14.01 2.76 14.86
CA ALA A 129 14.38 2.39 16.22
C ALA A 129 13.10 2.06 17.00
N TYR A 130 13.14 0.97 17.74
CA TYR A 130 12.06 0.52 18.59
C TYR A 130 12.62 0.13 19.96
N ALA A 131 11.91 0.50 21.01
CA ALA A 131 12.20 0.05 22.37
C ALA A 131 10.88 -0.19 23.12
N ASP A 132 10.84 -1.20 23.97
CA ASP A 132 9.74 -1.41 24.90
C ASP A 132 10.23 -1.98 26.25
N VAL A 133 9.40 -1.74 27.26
CA VAL A 133 9.51 -2.37 28.57
C VAL A 133 8.13 -2.90 28.93
N MET A 134 8.07 -4.16 29.36
CA MET A 134 6.82 -4.86 29.63
C MET A 134 6.97 -5.73 30.88
N ALA A 135 6.04 -5.62 31.80
CA ALA A 135 5.85 -6.55 32.90
C ALA A 135 4.86 -7.63 32.48
N ASN A 136 5.23 -8.89 32.70
CA ASN A 136 4.44 -10.07 32.37
C ASN A 136 4.04 -10.77 33.66
N ILE A 137 2.77 -11.08 33.79
CA ILE A 137 2.15 -11.74 34.93
C ILE A 137 1.53 -13.05 34.44
N ASN A 138 1.95 -14.18 35.00
CA ASN A 138 1.38 -15.49 34.73
C ASN A 138 1.14 -16.21 36.04
N LYS A 139 -0.12 -16.30 36.48
CA LYS A 139 -0.47 -16.89 37.75
C LYS A 139 -1.72 -17.75 37.66
N ARG A 140 -1.72 -18.84 38.41
CA ARG A 140 -2.86 -19.73 38.54
C ARG A 140 -3.41 -19.69 39.95
N PHE A 141 -4.73 -19.56 40.07
CA PHE A 141 -5.46 -19.56 41.33
C PHE A 141 -6.54 -20.65 41.28
N GLY A 142 -6.15 -21.88 41.63
CA GLY A 142 -7.05 -23.03 41.47
C GLY A 142 -7.51 -23.23 40.04
N ASP A 143 -8.80 -23.05 39.79
CA ASP A 143 -9.41 -23.20 38.48
C ASP A 143 -9.23 -21.98 37.58
N LEU A 144 -8.77 -20.86 38.11
CA LEU A 144 -8.55 -19.62 37.36
C LEU A 144 -7.08 -19.49 36.93
N SER A 145 -6.85 -19.15 35.68
CA SER A 145 -5.55 -18.74 35.15
C SER A 145 -5.58 -17.26 34.75
N LEU A 146 -4.57 -16.53 35.13
CA LEU A 146 -4.37 -15.13 34.78
C LEU A 146 -3.08 -15.00 33.99
N SER A 147 -3.16 -14.51 32.77
CA SER A 147 -2.01 -14.06 32.00
C SER A 147 -2.22 -12.58 31.66
N ALA A 148 -1.30 -11.74 32.08
CA ALA A 148 -1.41 -10.31 31.83
C ALA A 148 -0.05 -9.71 31.45
N ASN A 149 -0.08 -8.69 30.61
CA ASN A 149 1.09 -7.84 30.39
C ASN A 149 0.67 -6.37 30.40
N ILE A 150 1.58 -5.53 30.89
CA ILE A 150 1.46 -4.07 30.86
C ILE A 150 2.82 -3.51 30.51
N GLY A 151 2.84 -2.54 29.60
CA GLY A 151 4.10 -1.97 29.15
C GLY A 151 3.94 -0.67 28.41
N GLY A 152 5.10 -0.13 28.05
CA GLY A 152 5.22 1.03 27.22
C GLY A 152 6.21 0.80 26.08
N SER A 153 6.00 1.43 24.96
CA SER A 153 6.89 1.33 23.80
C SER A 153 7.16 2.68 23.17
N PHE A 154 8.31 2.76 22.53
CA PHE A 154 8.78 3.89 21.74
C PHE A 154 9.14 3.39 20.34
N THR A 155 8.65 4.06 19.31
CA THR A 155 9.03 3.81 17.91
C THR A 155 9.45 5.13 17.27
N GLN A 156 10.56 5.13 16.56
CA GLN A 156 10.98 6.25 15.72
C GLN A 156 11.31 5.74 14.34
N THR A 157 10.69 6.32 13.33
CA THR A 157 11.04 6.12 11.92
C THR A 157 11.66 7.40 11.39
N TYR A 158 12.76 7.24 10.68
CA TYR A 158 13.45 8.32 9.98
C TYR A 158 13.68 7.90 8.54
N TYR A 159 13.31 8.77 7.61
CA TYR A 159 13.57 8.62 6.19
C TYR A 159 14.25 9.87 5.68
N ASP A 160 15.31 9.71 4.90
CA ASP A 160 16.04 10.80 4.25
C ASP A 160 16.45 10.33 2.85
N GLU A 161 16.09 11.10 1.86
CA GLU A 161 16.39 10.84 0.45
C GLU A 161 17.05 12.04 -0.15
N ARG A 162 18.23 11.82 -0.77
CA ARG A 162 19.00 12.87 -1.40
C ARG A 162 19.61 12.39 -2.70
N GLY A 163 19.55 13.23 -3.71
CA GLY A 163 20.09 12.94 -5.01
C GLY A 163 19.86 14.04 -6.02
N PHE A 164 19.83 13.64 -7.25
CA PHE A 164 19.63 14.54 -8.39
C PHE A 164 19.10 13.77 -9.59
N GLN A 165 18.50 14.49 -10.53
CA GLN A 165 18.13 13.97 -11.84
C GLN A 165 18.24 15.05 -12.90
N GLY A 166 18.47 14.63 -14.17
CA GLY A 166 18.44 15.55 -15.31
C GLY A 166 19.06 14.97 -16.58
N GLY A 167 18.86 15.67 -17.67
CA GLY A 167 19.54 15.38 -18.94
C GLY A 167 21.03 15.63 -18.89
N LEU A 168 21.83 14.82 -19.61
CA LEU A 168 23.23 15.07 -19.83
C LEU A 168 23.40 16.24 -20.81
N LYS A 169 24.51 17.04 -20.71
CA LYS A 169 24.65 18.28 -21.48
C LYS A 169 25.72 18.27 -22.57
N ASP A 170 26.88 17.68 -22.31
CA ASP A 170 28.05 17.86 -23.15
C ASP A 170 28.53 16.54 -23.78
N MET A 171 28.49 15.44 -23.05
CA MET A 171 29.09 14.17 -23.45
C MET A 171 28.06 13.04 -23.37
N SER A 172 27.86 12.31 -24.48
CA SER A 172 26.95 11.19 -24.56
C SER A 172 27.37 10.07 -23.61
N ASN A 173 26.40 9.54 -22.84
CA ASN A 173 26.55 8.37 -21.97
C ASN A 173 27.60 8.51 -20.85
N VAL A 174 28.03 9.72 -20.55
CA VAL A 174 28.89 10.00 -19.39
C VAL A 174 28.01 10.39 -18.20
N PHE A 175 27.66 9.41 -17.38
CA PHE A 175 26.72 9.55 -16.26
C PHE A 175 27.43 10.14 -15.04
N SER A 176 27.55 11.44 -15.01
CA SER A 176 28.22 12.22 -13.97
C SER A 176 27.43 13.51 -13.70
N LEU A 177 27.44 13.98 -12.46
CA LEU A 177 26.90 15.30 -12.07
C LEU A 177 27.52 16.44 -12.89
N TYR A 178 28.82 16.37 -13.18
CA TYR A 178 29.50 17.39 -13.96
C TYR A 178 29.02 17.47 -15.41
N ASN A 179 28.44 16.39 -15.91
CA ASN A 179 27.90 16.30 -17.27
C ASN A 179 26.38 16.53 -17.31
N MET A 180 25.77 17.04 -16.25
CA MET A 180 24.35 17.39 -16.22
C MET A 180 24.16 18.88 -16.48
N THR A 181 22.96 19.24 -16.98
CA THR A 181 22.54 20.64 -17.03
C THR A 181 22.58 21.25 -15.62
N THR A 182 23.16 22.45 -15.52
CA THR A 182 23.24 23.19 -14.25
C THR A 182 22.01 24.09 -14.01
N THR A 183 21.20 24.31 -15.03
CA THR A 183 19.96 25.06 -14.91
C THR A 183 18.93 24.20 -14.21
N LEU A 184 18.51 24.64 -13.04
CA LEU A 184 17.40 23.98 -12.32
C LEU A 184 16.09 24.36 -12.98
N ASP A 185 15.37 23.35 -13.47
CA ASP A 185 14.07 23.48 -14.07
C ASP A 185 13.20 22.26 -13.68
N LYS A 186 12.05 22.11 -14.32
CA LYS A 186 11.16 20.96 -14.11
C LYS A 186 11.82 19.60 -14.40
N ASP A 187 12.87 19.57 -15.21
CA ASP A 187 13.49 18.36 -15.74
C ASP A 187 14.85 18.08 -15.10
N THR A 188 15.49 19.12 -14.55
CA THR A 188 16.79 19.00 -13.89
C THR A 188 16.73 19.64 -12.51
N TYR A 189 16.69 18.83 -11.48
CA TYR A 189 16.56 19.32 -10.10
C TYR A 189 17.16 18.35 -9.08
N PRO A 190 17.56 18.87 -7.89
CA PRO A 190 17.94 18.02 -6.78
C PRO A 190 16.73 17.22 -6.27
N ILE A 191 16.99 16.02 -5.80
CA ILE A 191 16.03 15.19 -5.10
C ILE A 191 16.34 15.37 -3.61
N GLU A 192 15.38 15.89 -2.87
CA GLU A 192 15.48 16.00 -1.42
C GLU A 192 14.11 15.78 -0.81
N SER A 193 14.02 14.74 0.02
CA SER A 193 12.80 14.37 0.72
C SER A 193 13.15 13.70 2.05
N GLY A 194 12.30 13.89 3.05
CA GLY A 194 12.54 13.21 4.31
C GLY A 194 11.44 13.46 5.33
N TYR A 195 11.42 12.60 6.34
CA TYR A 195 10.53 12.76 7.48
C TYR A 195 11.09 12.06 8.71
N LYS A 196 10.62 12.49 9.87
CA LYS A 196 10.83 11.83 11.15
C LYS A 196 9.49 11.69 11.85
N GLN A 197 9.13 10.45 12.18
CA GLN A 197 7.90 10.15 12.91
C GLN A 197 8.24 9.44 14.21
N ARG A 198 7.53 9.77 15.27
CA ARG A 198 7.64 9.14 16.59
C ARG A 198 6.28 8.73 17.07
N THR A 199 6.22 7.53 17.66
CA THR A 199 5.03 7.02 18.34
C THR A 199 5.45 6.52 19.72
N ASN A 200 4.82 7.06 20.75
CA ASN A 200 4.92 6.58 22.13
C ASN A 200 3.63 5.83 22.45
N SER A 201 3.73 4.76 23.23
CA SER A 201 2.57 3.93 23.50
C SER A 201 2.58 3.39 24.91
N ILE A 202 1.40 3.25 25.49
CA ILE A 202 1.15 2.47 26.69
C ILE A 202 0.12 1.40 26.32
N PHE A 203 0.36 0.17 26.76
CA PHE A 203 -0.53 -0.94 26.43
C PHE A 203 -0.67 -1.91 27.60
N ALA A 204 -1.80 -2.59 27.64
CA ALA A 204 -2.06 -3.71 28.53
C ALA A 204 -2.88 -4.77 27.83
N SER A 205 -2.65 -6.02 28.22
CA SER A 205 -3.46 -7.16 27.83
C SER A 205 -3.67 -8.05 29.04
N VAL A 206 -4.89 -8.55 29.20
CA VAL A 206 -5.26 -9.48 30.29
C VAL A 206 -6.06 -10.61 29.68
N GLU A 207 -5.62 -11.83 29.94
CA GLU A 207 -6.39 -13.04 29.63
C GLU A 207 -6.73 -13.77 30.93
N ILE A 208 -8.00 -14.06 31.11
CA ILE A 208 -8.54 -14.83 32.22
C ILE A 208 -9.08 -16.14 31.68
N GLY A 209 -8.54 -17.26 32.14
CA GLY A 209 -9.01 -18.60 31.80
C GLY A 209 -9.68 -19.24 33.01
N TRP A 210 -10.82 -19.90 32.77
CA TRP A 210 -11.53 -20.67 33.81
C TRP A 210 -11.62 -22.14 33.39
N LYS A 211 -11.10 -23.02 34.26
CA LYS A 211 -11.08 -24.48 34.09
C LYS A 211 -10.53 -24.97 32.74
N SER A 212 -9.73 -24.16 32.05
CA SER A 212 -9.30 -24.41 30.67
C SER A 212 -10.45 -24.54 29.66
N MET A 213 -11.66 -24.14 30.04
CA MET A 213 -12.89 -24.22 29.25
C MET A 213 -13.27 -22.86 28.63
N LEU A 214 -13.19 -21.81 29.44
CA LEU A 214 -13.58 -20.44 29.04
C LEU A 214 -12.39 -19.51 29.15
N TYR A 215 -12.26 -18.63 28.17
CA TYR A 215 -11.22 -17.61 28.16
C TYR A 215 -11.83 -16.27 27.76
N MET A 216 -11.43 -15.24 28.49
CA MET A 216 -11.72 -13.85 28.17
C MET A 216 -10.42 -13.08 28.03
N THR A 217 -10.22 -12.43 26.89
CA THR A 217 -9.06 -11.58 26.64
C THR A 217 -9.51 -10.13 26.50
N LEU A 218 -8.89 -9.23 27.27
CA LEU A 218 -9.10 -7.79 27.20
C LEU A 218 -7.79 -7.14 26.82
N THR A 219 -7.80 -6.27 25.81
CA THR A 219 -6.61 -5.48 25.47
C THR A 219 -6.95 -4.01 25.37
N GLY A 220 -5.97 -3.19 25.70
CA GLY A 220 -6.04 -1.74 25.50
C GLY A 220 -4.67 -1.19 25.18
N ARG A 221 -4.64 -0.27 24.23
CA ARG A 221 -3.42 0.46 23.86
C ARG A 221 -3.77 1.90 23.59
N ASN A 222 -2.94 2.83 24.06
CA ASN A 222 -3.01 4.23 23.68
C ASN A 222 -1.70 4.65 23.03
N ASP A 223 -1.80 5.23 21.84
CA ASP A 223 -0.67 5.74 21.08
C ASP A 223 -0.72 7.27 20.98
N TRP A 224 0.42 7.90 21.21
CA TRP A 224 0.71 9.31 20.92
C TRP A 224 1.62 9.34 19.69
N ASP A 225 1.11 9.79 18.56
CA ASP A 225 1.85 9.83 17.30
C ASP A 225 2.18 11.26 16.88
N SER A 226 3.40 11.51 16.47
CA SER A 226 3.85 12.82 16.01
C SER A 226 3.15 13.32 14.75
N ALA A 227 2.51 12.43 13.96
CA ALA A 227 1.68 12.84 12.83
C ALA A 227 0.40 13.57 13.26
N LEU A 228 -0.01 13.41 14.53
CA LEU A 228 -1.16 14.07 15.12
C LEU A 228 -0.81 15.35 15.87
N ILE A 229 0.45 15.77 15.88
CA ILE A 229 0.85 17.05 16.46
C ILE A 229 0.11 18.18 15.72
N ASN A 230 -0.37 19.19 16.42
CA ASN A 230 -1.20 20.27 15.88
C ASN A 230 -2.63 19.84 15.43
N THR A 231 -3.09 18.64 15.80
CA THR A 231 -4.51 18.27 15.66
C THR A 231 -5.23 18.32 17.00
N GLU A 232 -6.56 18.33 16.98
CA GLU A 232 -7.36 18.33 18.22
C GLU A 232 -7.18 17.05 19.05
N GLN A 233 -6.78 15.94 18.44
CA GLN A 233 -6.60 14.65 19.09
C GLN A 233 -5.19 14.12 18.88
N SER A 234 -4.31 14.36 19.84
CA SER A 234 -2.88 13.96 19.79
C SER A 234 -2.65 12.48 20.08
N SER A 235 -3.67 11.74 20.52
CA SER A 235 -3.58 10.32 20.82
C SER A 235 -4.84 9.57 20.46
N PHE A 236 -4.74 8.25 20.37
CA PHE A 236 -5.88 7.39 20.10
C PHE A 236 -5.78 6.08 20.88
N PHE A 237 -6.94 5.66 21.41
CA PHE A 237 -7.06 4.46 22.22
C PHE A 237 -7.71 3.34 21.41
N TYR A 238 -7.14 2.13 21.51
CA TYR A 238 -7.63 0.91 20.88
C TYR A 238 -8.02 -0.14 21.91
N PRO A 239 -9.30 -0.35 22.18
CA PRO A 239 -9.75 -1.48 22.97
C PRO A 239 -10.00 -2.71 22.12
N SER A 240 -9.82 -3.90 22.71
CA SER A 240 -10.41 -5.13 22.20
C SER A 240 -10.91 -6.03 23.31
N ILE A 241 -11.89 -6.86 22.97
CA ILE A 241 -12.40 -7.92 23.83
C ILE A 241 -12.56 -9.19 22.99
N GLY A 242 -12.07 -10.30 23.52
CA GLY A 242 -12.23 -11.64 22.94
C GLY A 242 -12.80 -12.60 23.98
N LEU A 243 -13.70 -13.45 23.52
CA LEU A 243 -14.27 -14.54 24.30
C LEU A 243 -14.08 -15.85 23.54
N SER A 244 -13.66 -16.89 24.22
CA SER A 244 -13.62 -18.22 23.61
C SER A 244 -13.99 -19.32 24.61
N GLY A 245 -14.66 -20.35 24.08
CA GLY A 245 -15.08 -21.52 24.83
C GLY A 245 -14.63 -22.80 24.16
N VAL A 246 -13.96 -23.66 24.93
CA VAL A 246 -13.56 -25.01 24.50
C VAL A 246 -14.71 -25.96 24.86
N ILE A 247 -15.65 -26.10 23.93
CA ILE A 247 -16.90 -26.84 24.13
C ILE A 247 -16.64 -28.32 24.47
N SER A 248 -15.58 -28.90 23.89
CA SER A 248 -15.18 -30.28 24.17
C SER A 248 -14.74 -30.53 25.62
N GLU A 249 -14.37 -29.46 26.36
CA GLU A 249 -14.02 -29.54 27.77
C GLU A 249 -15.26 -29.30 28.67
N MET A 250 -16.35 -28.70 28.11
CA MET A 250 -17.55 -28.37 28.87
C MET A 250 -18.58 -29.50 28.86
N VAL A 251 -18.70 -30.18 27.73
CA VAL A 251 -19.73 -31.23 27.51
C VAL A 251 -19.14 -32.43 26.78
N LYS A 252 -19.70 -33.61 27.05
CA LYS A 252 -19.29 -34.82 26.33
C LYS A 252 -19.84 -34.75 24.90
N LEU A 253 -18.95 -34.71 23.95
CA LEU A 253 -19.27 -34.73 22.53
C LEU A 253 -19.28 -36.16 21.97
N PRO A 254 -19.93 -36.41 20.82
CA PRO A 254 -19.82 -37.66 20.09
C PRO A 254 -18.35 -38.02 19.82
N LYS A 255 -18.00 -39.33 19.85
CA LYS A 255 -16.60 -39.80 19.66
C LYS A 255 -15.92 -39.31 18.39
N ALA A 256 -16.72 -38.97 17.37
CA ALA A 256 -16.18 -38.42 16.13
C ALA A 256 -15.57 -37.00 16.28
N ILE A 257 -16.04 -36.22 17.26
CA ILE A 257 -15.54 -34.86 17.52
C ILE A 257 -14.53 -34.90 18.65
N THR A 258 -13.27 -34.73 18.31
CA THR A 258 -12.16 -34.79 19.26
C THR A 258 -11.94 -33.45 19.98
N TYR A 259 -12.24 -32.36 19.28
CA TYR A 259 -12.04 -31.00 19.80
C TYR A 259 -13.05 -30.04 19.16
N LEU A 260 -13.61 -29.16 19.97
CA LEU A 260 -14.49 -28.10 19.48
C LEU A 260 -14.28 -26.83 20.32
N LYS A 261 -13.88 -25.73 19.64
CA LYS A 261 -13.73 -24.42 20.23
C LYS A 261 -14.51 -23.40 19.41
N VAL A 262 -15.23 -22.52 20.09
CA VAL A 262 -15.87 -21.34 19.50
C VAL A 262 -15.20 -20.09 20.03
N ARG A 263 -15.13 -19.05 19.20
CA ARG A 263 -14.57 -17.75 19.58
C ARG A 263 -15.36 -16.60 18.98
N GLY A 264 -15.37 -15.48 19.68
CA GLY A 264 -15.90 -14.22 19.18
C GLY A 264 -15.08 -13.07 19.73
N SER A 265 -14.88 -12.04 18.92
CA SER A 265 -14.12 -10.85 19.33
C SER A 265 -14.68 -9.58 18.72
N PHE A 266 -14.41 -8.50 19.42
CA PHE A 266 -14.56 -7.13 18.95
C PHE A 266 -13.23 -6.40 19.16
N ALA A 267 -12.80 -5.64 18.15
CA ALA A 267 -11.64 -4.78 18.25
C ALA A 267 -11.90 -3.43 17.58
N SER A 268 -11.38 -2.37 18.20
CA SER A 268 -11.39 -1.03 17.63
C SER A 268 -9.95 -0.59 17.48
N VAL A 269 -9.46 -0.43 16.24
CA VAL A 269 -8.08 -0.06 15.92
C VAL A 269 -8.05 1.31 15.27
N GLY A 270 -7.13 2.16 15.71
CA GLY A 270 -6.88 3.45 15.09
C GLY A 270 -5.64 3.40 14.19
N ALA A 271 -5.62 4.25 13.17
CA ALA A 271 -4.43 4.53 12.37
C ALA A 271 -4.17 6.03 12.35
N PRO A 272 -2.90 6.47 12.41
CA PRO A 272 -2.59 7.88 12.29
C PRO A 272 -2.96 8.40 10.90
N ILE A 273 -3.12 9.71 10.79
CA ILE A 273 -3.30 10.39 9.51
C ILE A 273 -2.03 10.27 8.65
N PRO A 274 -2.12 10.47 7.33
CA PRO A 274 -0.94 10.58 6.48
C PRO A 274 0.06 11.60 7.01
N LYS A 275 1.35 11.29 6.83
CA LYS A 275 2.46 12.12 7.34
C LYS A 275 2.39 13.53 6.77
N ASN A 276 2.80 14.50 7.56
CA ASN A 276 2.89 15.92 7.20
C ASN A 276 1.55 16.64 6.91
N LEU A 277 0.40 16.00 7.04
CA LEU A 277 -0.89 16.68 6.86
C LEU A 277 -1.21 17.69 7.97
N SER A 278 -0.77 17.41 9.19
CA SER A 278 -0.96 18.31 10.34
C SER A 278 0.10 19.42 10.43
N SER A 279 1.14 19.38 9.60
CA SER A 279 2.18 20.40 9.60
C SER A 279 1.78 21.58 8.70
N ASN A 280 1.84 22.79 9.23
CA ASN A 280 1.67 24.01 8.44
C ASN A 280 2.90 24.24 7.57
N LYS A 281 2.98 23.53 6.45
CA LYS A 281 3.95 23.88 5.41
C LYS A 281 3.46 25.14 4.73
N THR A 282 4.27 26.18 4.80
CA THR A 282 3.92 27.44 4.15
C THR A 282 4.28 27.43 2.67
N TYR A 283 5.36 26.72 2.30
CA TYR A 283 5.87 26.68 0.94
C TYR A 283 6.33 25.27 0.56
N GLU A 284 6.15 24.93 -0.71
CA GLU A 284 6.69 23.75 -1.37
C GLU A 284 7.51 24.19 -2.58
N TRP A 285 8.66 23.52 -2.80
CA TRP A 285 9.41 23.74 -4.02
C TRP A 285 8.68 23.14 -5.21
N ASP A 286 8.42 23.95 -6.24
CA ASP A 286 7.85 23.49 -7.48
C ASP A 286 8.95 23.37 -8.56
N PRO A 287 9.37 22.17 -8.90
CA PRO A 287 10.40 21.96 -9.90
C PRO A 287 9.96 22.41 -11.29
N ALA A 288 8.65 22.41 -11.60
CA ALA A 288 8.16 22.83 -12.91
C ALA A 288 8.36 24.30 -13.20
N THR A 289 8.35 25.14 -12.17
CA THR A 289 8.56 26.59 -12.28
C THR A 289 9.85 27.07 -11.65
N SER A 290 10.60 26.18 -10.98
CA SER A 290 11.80 26.50 -10.20
C SER A 290 11.57 27.62 -9.17
N GLN A 291 10.44 27.55 -8.49
CA GLN A 291 10.01 28.55 -7.50
C GLN A 291 9.40 27.88 -6.25
N TRP A 292 9.47 28.60 -5.14
CA TRP A 292 8.70 28.23 -3.96
C TRP A 292 7.25 28.66 -4.15
N LYS A 293 6.33 27.69 -4.07
CA LYS A 293 4.87 27.93 -4.11
C LYS A 293 4.29 27.78 -2.71
N LEU A 294 3.20 28.48 -2.46
CA LEU A 294 2.32 28.12 -1.35
C LEU A 294 1.83 26.69 -1.52
N GLN A 295 1.65 26.00 -0.42
CA GLN A 295 1.11 24.65 -0.45
C GLN A 295 -0.23 24.63 -1.23
N THR A 296 -0.41 23.57 -2.02
CA THR A 296 -1.56 23.46 -2.92
C THR A 296 -2.82 22.90 -2.26
N TYR A 297 -2.69 22.41 -1.04
CA TYR A 297 -3.83 21.89 -0.28
C TYR A 297 -4.16 22.78 0.92
N ARG A 298 -5.47 22.88 1.20
CA ARG A 298 -5.97 23.58 2.37
C ARG A 298 -5.69 22.78 3.63
N PRO A 299 -5.00 23.32 4.64
CA PRO A 299 -4.82 22.65 5.92
C PRO A 299 -6.17 22.42 6.58
N LEU A 300 -6.36 21.27 7.22
CA LEU A 300 -7.54 20.99 8.04
C LEU A 300 -7.19 21.14 9.51
N PRO A 301 -7.89 21.98 10.26
CA PRO A 301 -7.65 22.17 11.69
C PRO A 301 -8.12 20.97 12.52
N LYS A 302 -9.08 20.21 12.01
CA LYS A 302 -9.71 19.07 12.70
C LYS A 302 -9.41 17.77 12.00
N LEU A 303 -8.27 17.18 12.30
CA LEU A 303 -7.88 15.84 11.81
C LEU A 303 -7.95 14.83 12.96
N TYR A 304 -8.55 13.69 12.70
CA TYR A 304 -8.70 12.59 13.63
C TYR A 304 -7.99 11.35 13.11
N PRO A 305 -7.53 10.43 13.98
CA PRO A 305 -7.10 9.11 13.55
C PRO A 305 -8.23 8.36 12.83
N GLU A 306 -7.90 7.65 11.76
CA GLU A 306 -8.82 6.70 11.15
C GLU A 306 -9.14 5.60 12.14
N ARG A 307 -10.38 5.09 12.14
CA ARG A 307 -10.82 4.06 13.09
C ARG A 307 -11.49 2.89 12.37
N THR A 308 -10.94 1.71 12.59
CA THR A 308 -11.52 0.45 12.13
C THR A 308 -12.12 -0.31 13.32
N ASN A 309 -13.41 -0.57 13.26
CA ASN A 309 -14.13 -1.44 14.19
C ASN A 309 -14.40 -2.78 13.53
N SER A 310 -13.95 -3.86 14.15
CA SER A 310 -14.10 -5.21 13.61
C SER A 310 -14.78 -6.15 14.58
N TRP A 311 -15.61 -7.01 14.03
CA TRP A 311 -16.23 -8.15 14.68
C TRP A 311 -15.74 -9.42 14.03
N GLU A 312 -15.44 -10.42 14.82
CA GLU A 312 -15.01 -11.73 14.35
C GLU A 312 -15.73 -12.83 15.14
N ALA A 313 -16.15 -13.88 14.44
CA ALA A 313 -16.64 -15.11 15.03
C ALA A 313 -15.96 -16.30 14.36
N GLY A 314 -15.51 -17.27 15.16
CA GLY A 314 -14.75 -18.40 14.65
C GLY A 314 -15.10 -19.70 15.33
N LEU A 315 -14.91 -20.78 14.57
CA LEU A 315 -15.07 -22.16 14.98
C LEU A 315 -13.81 -22.93 14.64
N ASN A 316 -13.26 -23.67 15.60
CA ASN A 316 -12.19 -24.63 15.38
C ASN A 316 -12.66 -26.01 15.83
N ALA A 317 -12.67 -26.98 14.92
CA ALA A 317 -13.09 -28.35 15.21
C ALA A 317 -12.05 -29.35 14.74
N LYS A 318 -11.88 -30.45 15.50
CA LYS A 318 -11.08 -31.59 15.08
C LYS A 318 -11.92 -32.85 15.22
N PHE A 319 -11.74 -33.76 14.25
CA PHE A 319 -12.54 -34.98 14.17
C PHE A 319 -11.63 -36.20 14.02
N PHE A 320 -12.17 -37.37 14.37
CA PHE A 320 -11.55 -38.67 14.13
C PHE A 320 -10.10 -38.76 14.67
N ASN A 321 -9.94 -38.52 15.97
CA ASN A 321 -8.64 -38.47 16.64
C ASN A 321 -7.66 -37.48 16.01
N ASN A 322 -8.17 -36.26 15.69
CA ASN A 322 -7.43 -35.17 15.07
C ASN A 322 -6.97 -35.44 13.61
N SER A 323 -7.48 -36.50 12.95
CA SER A 323 -7.14 -36.75 11.55
C SER A 323 -7.73 -35.70 10.60
N LEU A 324 -8.85 -35.09 10.97
CA LEU A 324 -9.49 -34.02 10.21
C LEU A 324 -9.59 -32.76 11.08
N SER A 325 -9.14 -31.63 10.60
CA SER A 325 -9.26 -30.32 11.25
C SER A 325 -10.05 -29.35 10.38
N LEU A 326 -10.94 -28.60 10.99
CA LEU A 326 -11.76 -27.56 10.34
C LEU A 326 -11.61 -26.28 11.13
N GLU A 327 -11.31 -25.21 10.42
CA GLU A 327 -11.38 -23.85 10.95
C GLU A 327 -12.25 -22.99 10.04
N VAL A 328 -13.20 -22.27 10.64
CA VAL A 328 -14.06 -21.33 9.94
C VAL A 328 -14.04 -20.03 10.71
N THR A 329 -13.79 -18.92 10.01
CA THR A 329 -13.82 -17.59 10.60
C THR A 329 -14.68 -16.68 9.73
N TRP A 330 -15.63 -16.01 10.33
CA TRP A 330 -16.38 -14.91 9.75
C TRP A 330 -15.91 -13.60 10.34
N TYR A 331 -15.80 -12.57 9.52
CA TYR A 331 -15.45 -11.24 9.98
C TYR A 331 -16.26 -10.14 9.29
N LYS A 332 -16.38 -9.01 9.99
CA LYS A 332 -16.90 -7.74 9.48
C LYS A 332 -16.11 -6.61 10.08
N ALA A 333 -15.51 -5.76 9.23
CA ALA A 333 -14.75 -4.58 9.62
C ALA A 333 -15.29 -3.33 8.94
N ASN A 334 -15.43 -2.26 9.70
CA ASN A 334 -15.83 -0.95 9.21
C ASN A 334 -14.74 0.07 9.53
N THR A 335 -14.12 0.66 8.49
CA THR A 335 -13.15 1.74 8.63
C THR A 335 -13.85 3.08 8.41
N ARG A 336 -13.71 3.97 9.39
CA ARG A 336 -14.36 5.29 9.43
C ARG A 336 -13.33 6.40 9.56
N LYS A 337 -13.74 7.63 9.23
CA LYS A 337 -12.89 8.85 9.26
C LYS A 337 -11.66 8.69 8.37
N GLN A 338 -11.83 8.07 7.20
CA GLN A 338 -10.77 8.00 6.22
C GLN A 338 -10.44 9.38 5.66
N THR A 339 -9.17 9.60 5.38
CA THR A 339 -8.69 10.87 4.83
C THR A 339 -8.73 10.81 3.32
N PHE A 340 -9.58 11.64 2.71
CA PHE A 340 -9.71 11.78 1.26
C PHE A 340 -9.15 13.12 0.81
N GLN A 341 -8.44 13.13 -0.32
CA GLN A 341 -8.09 14.34 -1.03
C GLN A 341 -9.22 14.71 -1.99
N VAL A 342 -9.75 15.91 -1.84
CA VAL A 342 -10.89 16.44 -2.59
C VAL A 342 -10.41 17.60 -3.46
N PRO A 343 -10.61 17.57 -4.78
CA PRO A 343 -10.32 18.72 -5.63
C PRO A 343 -11.28 19.89 -5.31
N LEU A 344 -10.73 21.09 -5.24
CA LEU A 344 -11.51 22.31 -5.08
C LEU A 344 -11.79 22.96 -6.44
N SER A 345 -12.73 23.91 -6.47
CA SER A 345 -13.02 24.70 -7.66
C SER A 345 -11.76 25.41 -8.17
N GLY A 346 -11.61 25.53 -9.49
CA GLY A 346 -10.50 26.25 -10.12
C GLY A 346 -10.39 27.74 -9.74
N THR A 347 -11.39 28.28 -9.07
CA THR A 347 -11.39 29.66 -8.50
C THR A 347 -10.93 29.71 -7.05
N ALA A 348 -10.73 28.56 -6.41
CA ALA A 348 -10.28 28.49 -5.01
C ALA A 348 -8.78 28.81 -4.92
N VAL A 349 -8.36 29.36 -3.76
CA VAL A 349 -6.95 29.65 -3.46
C VAL A 349 -6.11 28.37 -3.40
N TYR A 350 -6.72 27.26 -2.99
CA TYR A 350 -6.10 25.94 -2.93
C TYR A 350 -6.68 25.02 -4.01
N ALA A 351 -5.84 24.22 -4.61
CA ALA A 351 -6.27 23.25 -5.64
C ALA A 351 -7.02 22.06 -5.05
N THR A 352 -6.69 21.69 -3.80
CA THR A 352 -7.26 20.53 -3.11
C THR A 352 -7.44 20.80 -1.63
N MET A 353 -8.33 20.05 -0.99
CA MET A 353 -8.43 19.95 0.46
C MET A 353 -8.41 18.49 0.88
N TYR A 354 -8.09 18.25 2.14
CA TYR A 354 -8.30 16.93 2.74
C TYR A 354 -9.59 16.96 3.54
N ALA A 355 -10.37 15.91 3.44
CA ALA A 355 -11.59 15.73 4.22
C ALA A 355 -11.56 14.36 4.89
N GLN A 356 -12.06 14.29 6.11
CA GLN A 356 -12.16 13.03 6.85
C GLN A 356 -13.62 12.63 6.98
N SER A 357 -13.98 11.59 6.29
CA SER A 357 -15.32 11.02 6.32
C SER A 357 -15.26 9.56 5.87
N GLY A 358 -16.40 9.04 5.55
CA GLY A 358 -16.51 7.73 4.94
C GLY A 358 -16.64 6.59 5.93
N ASN A 359 -17.21 5.53 5.39
CA ASN A 359 -17.36 4.24 6.05
C ASN A 359 -17.17 3.16 5.00
N ILE A 360 -16.06 2.46 5.09
CA ILE A 360 -15.76 1.34 4.20
C ILE A 360 -15.92 0.04 4.98
N GLU A 361 -16.83 -0.80 4.50
CA GLU A 361 -17.11 -2.11 5.05
C GLU A 361 -16.33 -3.19 4.30
N ASN A 362 -15.65 -4.04 5.04
CA ASN A 362 -15.11 -5.31 4.58
C ASN A 362 -15.76 -6.43 5.37
N LYS A 363 -16.29 -7.43 4.70
CA LYS A 363 -16.81 -8.62 5.34
C LYS A 363 -16.50 -9.86 4.53
N GLY A 364 -16.24 -10.96 5.22
CA GLY A 364 -15.84 -12.17 4.55
C GLY A 364 -15.86 -13.39 5.45
N MET A 365 -15.43 -14.48 4.86
CA MET A 365 -15.21 -15.75 5.56
C MET A 365 -13.90 -16.36 5.12
N GLU A 366 -13.26 -17.01 6.07
CA GLU A 366 -12.07 -17.82 5.87
C GLU A 366 -12.38 -19.25 6.29
N PHE A 367 -11.88 -20.18 5.51
CA PHE A 367 -12.11 -21.60 5.70
C PHE A 367 -10.80 -22.34 5.53
N SER A 368 -10.46 -23.20 6.49
CA SER A 368 -9.30 -24.08 6.41
C SER A 368 -9.72 -25.50 6.77
N LEU A 369 -9.38 -26.47 5.90
CA LEU A 369 -9.62 -27.87 6.09
C LEU A 369 -8.30 -28.63 5.98
N GLY A 370 -7.89 -29.25 7.08
CA GLY A 370 -6.67 -30.06 7.13
C GLY A 370 -7.01 -31.54 7.32
N TYR A 371 -6.34 -32.41 6.57
CA TYR A 371 -6.43 -33.84 6.77
C TYR A 371 -5.02 -34.41 6.96
N ASN A 372 -4.81 -35.14 8.04
CA ASN A 372 -3.53 -35.77 8.37
C ASN A 372 -3.80 -37.18 8.91
N LYS A 373 -3.29 -38.19 8.23
CA LYS A 373 -3.40 -39.57 8.70
C LYS A 373 -2.24 -40.41 8.23
N SER A 374 -1.81 -41.33 9.10
CA SER A 374 -0.79 -42.34 8.80
C SER A 374 -1.38 -43.74 8.81
N TRP A 375 -0.92 -44.59 7.90
CA TRP A 375 -1.25 -46.00 7.79
C TRP A 375 0.07 -46.78 7.62
N GLY A 376 0.58 -47.34 8.70
CA GLY A 376 1.92 -47.95 8.69
C GLY A 376 3.00 -46.94 8.32
N ASP A 377 3.78 -47.23 7.30
CA ASP A 377 4.86 -46.37 6.82
C ASP A 377 4.38 -45.25 5.88
N PHE A 378 3.10 -45.26 5.49
CA PHE A 378 2.52 -44.24 4.61
C PHE A 378 1.81 -43.17 5.43
N SER A 379 2.16 -41.89 5.17
CA SER A 379 1.53 -40.73 5.78
C SER A 379 0.99 -39.79 4.69
N TRP A 380 -0.26 -39.38 4.86
CA TRP A 380 -0.90 -38.39 4.00
C TRP A 380 -1.21 -37.12 4.78
N ASN A 381 -0.78 -35.99 4.25
CA ASN A 381 -1.11 -34.67 4.77
C ASN A 381 -1.63 -33.80 3.61
N SER A 382 -2.80 -33.20 3.82
CA SER A 382 -3.35 -32.22 2.88
C SER A 382 -4.00 -31.07 3.62
N ASN A 383 -3.88 -29.89 3.06
CA ASN A 383 -4.52 -28.67 3.59
C ASN A 383 -5.17 -27.92 2.45
N LEU A 384 -6.44 -27.54 2.64
CA LEU A 384 -7.23 -26.69 1.75
C LEU A 384 -7.59 -25.42 2.48
N THR A 385 -7.28 -24.28 1.89
CA THR A 385 -7.69 -22.97 2.40
C THR A 385 -8.52 -22.25 1.36
N PHE A 386 -9.60 -21.62 1.80
CA PHE A 386 -10.46 -20.80 0.97
C PHE A 386 -10.84 -19.54 1.72
N SER A 387 -10.79 -18.38 1.06
CA SER A 387 -11.22 -17.12 1.64
C SER A 387 -11.95 -16.29 0.60
N PHE A 388 -12.94 -15.53 1.05
CA PHE A 388 -13.52 -14.48 0.25
C PHE A 388 -13.73 -13.22 1.08
N ASN A 389 -13.60 -12.07 0.45
CA ASN A 389 -13.86 -10.75 1.03
C ASN A 389 -14.78 -9.96 0.11
N LYS A 390 -15.79 -9.31 0.68
CA LYS A 390 -16.61 -8.32 0.00
C LYS A 390 -16.32 -6.95 0.58
N ASN A 391 -15.76 -6.07 -0.23
CA ASN A 391 -15.57 -4.66 0.09
C ASN A 391 -16.78 -3.87 -0.36
N LYS A 392 -17.22 -2.89 0.43
CA LYS A 392 -18.29 -1.97 0.09
C LYS A 392 -18.04 -0.59 0.67
N ILE A 393 -18.16 0.42 -0.17
CA ILE A 393 -18.20 1.82 0.25
C ILE A 393 -19.62 2.11 0.74
N VAL A 394 -19.78 2.17 2.05
CA VAL A 394 -21.08 2.48 2.67
C VAL A 394 -21.36 3.97 2.59
N GLU A 395 -20.32 4.77 2.77
CA GLU A 395 -20.35 6.23 2.78
C GLU A 395 -18.99 6.75 2.29
N LEU A 396 -18.98 7.78 1.47
CA LEU A 396 -17.75 8.48 1.06
C LEU A 396 -17.58 9.74 1.90
N LEU A 397 -17.97 10.86 1.36
CA LEU A 397 -17.94 12.15 2.05
C LEU A 397 -19.40 12.59 2.22
N ASP A 398 -19.88 12.61 3.45
CA ASP A 398 -21.23 13.03 3.77
C ASP A 398 -21.14 14.12 4.84
N ASP A 399 -21.62 15.32 4.47
CA ASP A 399 -21.70 16.50 5.32
C ASP A 399 -20.39 16.87 6.05
N ALA A 400 -19.26 16.75 5.36
CA ALA A 400 -17.99 17.20 5.90
C ALA A 400 -17.96 18.72 5.93
N VAL A 401 -17.61 19.30 7.09
CA VAL A 401 -17.60 20.75 7.32
C VAL A 401 -16.16 21.24 7.36
N ASP A 402 -15.85 22.29 6.58
CA ASP A 402 -14.56 22.96 6.66
C ASP A 402 -14.50 23.96 7.82
N ASP A 403 -13.35 24.63 7.99
CA ASP A 403 -13.12 25.63 9.03
C ASP A 403 -13.90 26.95 8.84
N GLU A 404 -14.47 27.17 7.64
CA GLU A 404 -15.35 28.30 7.34
C GLU A 404 -16.85 27.96 7.52
N GLY A 405 -17.14 26.68 7.85
CA GLY A 405 -18.51 26.20 8.01
C GLY A 405 -19.20 25.78 6.71
N ASN A 406 -18.45 25.63 5.59
CA ASN A 406 -19.03 25.13 4.35
C ASN A 406 -19.19 23.62 4.41
N HIS A 407 -20.29 23.11 3.87
CA HIS A 407 -20.66 21.71 3.84
C HIS A 407 -20.28 21.07 2.51
N TYR A 408 -19.64 19.92 2.56
CA TYR A 408 -19.20 19.17 1.39
C TYR A 408 -19.73 17.74 1.45
N SER A 409 -20.40 17.32 0.38
CA SER A 409 -20.83 15.92 0.20
C SER A 409 -20.40 15.43 -1.17
N LEU A 410 -19.78 14.24 -1.21
CA LEU A 410 -19.36 13.59 -2.44
C LEU A 410 -19.85 12.14 -2.45
N ASN A 411 -20.62 11.80 -3.46
CA ASN A 411 -21.07 10.43 -3.72
C ASN A 411 -20.07 9.63 -4.55
N GLU A 412 -19.12 10.33 -5.22
CA GLU A 412 -18.06 9.70 -5.99
C GLU A 412 -16.75 10.49 -5.93
N ILE A 413 -15.62 9.80 -6.04
CA ILE A 413 -14.27 10.37 -6.11
C ILE A 413 -13.52 9.68 -7.25
N ASP A 414 -13.13 10.44 -8.27
CA ASP A 414 -12.26 9.99 -9.36
C ASP A 414 -10.82 9.90 -8.86
N LYS A 415 -10.25 8.70 -8.86
CA LYS A 415 -8.85 8.42 -8.48
C LYS A 415 -7.90 8.44 -9.67
N GLY A 416 -8.41 8.77 -10.85
CA GLY A 416 -7.67 8.71 -12.09
C GLY A 416 -7.61 7.30 -12.68
N GLY A 417 -6.88 7.16 -13.76
CA GLY A 417 -6.78 5.90 -14.49
C GLY A 417 -5.91 6.02 -15.73
N ILE A 418 -6.02 5.07 -16.63
CA ILE A 418 -5.27 5.02 -17.88
C ILE A 418 -6.28 5.04 -19.05
N GLY A 419 -6.16 6.04 -19.92
CA GLY A 419 -7.05 6.20 -21.08
C GLY A 419 -8.51 6.42 -20.65
N SER A 420 -9.42 5.59 -21.14
CA SER A 420 -10.84 5.64 -20.78
C SER A 420 -11.21 4.86 -19.53
N ALA A 421 -10.27 4.10 -18.94
CA ALA A 421 -10.50 3.33 -17.74
C ALA A 421 -10.06 4.13 -16.51
N LYS A 422 -10.95 4.27 -15.54
CA LYS A 422 -10.72 5.02 -14.29
C LYS A 422 -11.16 4.22 -13.09
N VAL A 423 -10.48 4.39 -11.97
CA VAL A 423 -10.95 3.94 -10.67
C VAL A 423 -11.80 5.05 -10.07
N ILE A 424 -13.09 4.79 -9.91
CA ILE A 424 -14.04 5.75 -9.32
C ILE A 424 -14.62 5.12 -8.07
N LEU A 425 -14.37 5.76 -6.92
CA LEU A 425 -14.99 5.38 -5.68
C LEU A 425 -16.42 5.90 -5.67
N ARG A 426 -17.41 5.01 -5.56
CA ARG A 426 -18.83 5.37 -5.49
C ARG A 426 -19.48 4.78 -4.24
N LYS A 427 -20.40 5.51 -3.63
CA LYS A 427 -21.25 4.97 -2.55
C LYS A 427 -22.02 3.75 -3.07
N GLY A 428 -21.91 2.63 -2.37
CA GLY A 428 -22.52 1.35 -2.75
C GLY A 428 -21.58 0.41 -3.54
N GLY A 429 -20.55 0.95 -4.20
CA GLY A 429 -19.53 0.21 -4.93
C GLY A 429 -18.38 -0.30 -4.04
N SER A 430 -17.30 -0.74 -4.66
CA SER A 430 -16.08 -1.22 -4.03
C SER A 430 -14.91 -0.25 -4.23
N MET A 431 -13.89 -0.36 -3.40
CA MET A 431 -12.65 0.44 -3.52
C MET A 431 -11.84 0.13 -4.78
N GLY A 432 -12.12 -0.99 -5.44
CA GLY A 432 -11.40 -1.43 -6.63
C GLY A 432 -12.24 -1.40 -7.92
N ASP A 433 -13.42 -0.80 -7.89
CA ASP A 433 -14.28 -0.75 -9.07
C ASP A 433 -13.67 0.13 -10.16
N MET A 434 -13.55 -0.43 -11.35
CA MET A 434 -13.05 0.26 -12.52
C MET A 434 -14.21 0.60 -13.46
N TYR A 435 -14.24 1.83 -13.89
CA TYR A 435 -15.25 2.37 -14.81
C TYR A 435 -14.63 2.76 -16.14
N VAL A 436 -15.35 2.58 -17.20
CA VAL A 436 -14.96 3.02 -18.54
C VAL A 436 -16.02 3.94 -19.12
N THR A 437 -15.59 4.95 -19.86
CA THR A 437 -16.51 5.91 -20.52
C THR A 437 -17.03 5.40 -21.86
N ASN A 438 -16.36 4.41 -22.44
CA ASN A 438 -16.76 3.83 -23.72
C ASN A 438 -16.55 2.33 -23.73
N ARG A 439 -17.30 1.63 -24.54
CA ARG A 439 -17.19 0.19 -24.79
C ARG A 439 -17.07 -0.11 -26.29
N LEU A 440 -16.61 -1.32 -26.62
CA LEU A 440 -16.62 -1.76 -28.01
C LEU A 440 -18.08 -1.92 -28.47
N LYS A 441 -18.41 -1.25 -29.59
CA LYS A 441 -19.73 -1.43 -30.19
C LYS A 441 -19.91 -2.85 -30.68
N ARG A 442 -21.01 -3.49 -30.28
CA ARG A 442 -21.34 -4.87 -30.64
C ARG A 442 -22.72 -4.94 -31.31
N ASP A 443 -22.90 -5.94 -32.16
CA ASP A 443 -24.21 -6.30 -32.69
C ASP A 443 -25.01 -7.16 -31.72
N ASN A 444 -26.21 -7.58 -32.11
CA ASN A 444 -27.09 -8.41 -31.27
C ASN A 444 -26.54 -9.84 -31.05
N GLU A 445 -25.57 -10.28 -31.83
CA GLU A 445 -24.89 -11.57 -31.72
C GLU A 445 -23.59 -11.46 -30.91
N GLY A 446 -23.21 -10.25 -30.47
CA GLY A 446 -22.01 -9.99 -29.68
C GLY A 446 -20.75 -9.71 -30.51
N ASN A 447 -20.82 -9.69 -31.85
CA ASN A 447 -19.68 -9.38 -32.72
C ASN A 447 -19.31 -7.91 -32.63
N VAL A 448 -18.00 -7.61 -32.65
CA VAL A 448 -17.49 -6.24 -32.60
C VAL A 448 -17.57 -5.57 -33.96
N TYR A 449 -18.13 -4.36 -34.01
CA TYR A 449 -18.14 -3.56 -35.22
C TYR A 449 -16.74 -3.06 -35.59
N ILE A 450 -16.36 -3.28 -36.85
CA ILE A 450 -15.16 -2.71 -37.44
C ILE A 450 -15.59 -1.63 -38.44
N ASP A 451 -15.02 -0.45 -38.30
CA ASP A 451 -15.23 0.62 -39.28
C ASP A 451 -14.57 0.26 -40.61
N LYS A 452 -15.36 0.24 -41.68
CA LYS A 452 -14.88 -0.22 -42.99
C LYS A 452 -13.84 0.71 -43.63
N ALA A 453 -13.87 1.98 -43.29
CA ALA A 453 -12.97 2.98 -43.86
C ALA A 453 -11.60 2.99 -43.13
N SER A 454 -11.64 2.98 -41.80
CA SER A 454 -10.43 3.03 -40.97
C SER A 454 -9.87 1.68 -40.59
N GLN A 455 -10.61 0.59 -40.80
CA GLN A 455 -10.30 -0.76 -40.35
C GLN A 455 -10.14 -0.89 -38.83
N ASN A 456 -10.58 0.12 -38.07
CA ASN A 456 -10.49 0.17 -36.62
C ASN A 456 -11.79 -0.36 -35.97
N VAL A 457 -11.63 -0.91 -34.75
CA VAL A 457 -12.79 -1.29 -33.95
C VAL A 457 -13.59 -0.04 -33.56
N LYS A 458 -14.90 -0.10 -33.73
CA LYS A 458 -15.78 1.01 -33.36
C LYS A 458 -16.10 0.98 -31.88
N LYS A 459 -15.98 2.13 -31.24
CA LYS A 459 -16.36 2.32 -29.84
C LYS A 459 -17.66 3.11 -29.77
N GLU A 460 -18.39 2.96 -28.70
CA GLU A 460 -19.57 3.77 -28.37
C GLU A 460 -19.49 4.21 -26.91
N ASP A 461 -20.03 5.39 -26.64
CA ASP A 461 -20.10 5.91 -25.27
C ASP A 461 -21.15 5.13 -24.47
N ILE A 462 -20.81 4.82 -23.23
CA ILE A 462 -21.72 4.21 -22.28
C ILE A 462 -22.70 5.28 -21.80
N LYS A 463 -24.00 5.06 -21.99
CA LYS A 463 -25.03 5.95 -21.47
C LYS A 463 -25.31 5.60 -20.00
N ASN A 464 -25.64 6.60 -19.19
CA ASN A 464 -25.95 6.40 -17.76
C ASN A 464 -27.11 5.41 -17.49
N SER A 465 -27.90 5.06 -18.49
CA SER A 465 -28.96 4.06 -18.41
C SER A 465 -28.47 2.60 -18.55
N ASP A 466 -27.20 2.40 -18.89
CA ASP A 466 -26.60 1.10 -19.16
C ASP A 466 -25.73 0.59 -17.98
N GLU A 467 -25.77 1.29 -16.81
CA GLU A 467 -25.07 0.94 -15.57
C GLU A 467 -25.79 -0.12 -14.74
#